data_49cda5079befceaef54f04bab2895939
#
_entry.id   49cda5079befceaef54f04bab2895939
#
_cell.length_a   1.000
_cell.length_b   1.000
_cell.length_c   1.000
_cell.angle_alpha   90.00
_cell.angle_beta   90.00
_cell.angle_gamma   90.00
#
_symmetry.space_group_name_H-M   'P 1'
#
loop_
_entity.id
_entity.type
_entity.pdbx_description
1 polymer ?
#
loop_
_entity_poly.entity_id
_entity_poly.type
_entity_poly.pdbx_seq_one_letter_code
_entity_poly.pdbx_strand_id
1 'polypeptide(L)'
;LTVDDIQRIVCEHLGISQEKMRGKTRKRDVTRARQIAMYFTKKHTQHSLKDIGLHFGGRDHSTVIHANNAVEDRMADDESFRDTVDAIGQKLERHGQ
;
A
#
# COMPACT_ATOMS: atom_id res chain seq x y z
N LEU A 1 1.60 -13.03 -6.47
CA LEU A 1 1.01 -11.70 -6.28
C LEU A 1 1.66 -10.67 -7.21
N THR A 2 0.85 -9.94 -7.94
CA THR A 2 1.30 -8.82 -8.75
C THR A 2 1.03 -7.51 -8.01
N VAL A 3 1.63 -6.42 -8.48
CA VAL A 3 1.34 -5.10 -7.93
C VAL A 3 -0.15 -4.77 -8.07
N ASP A 4 -0.75 -5.13 -9.21
CA ASP A 4 -2.17 -4.91 -9.44
C ASP A 4 -3.05 -5.68 -8.43
N ASP A 5 -2.69 -6.93 -8.13
CA ASP A 5 -3.39 -7.72 -7.11
C ASP A 5 -3.34 -7.05 -5.75
N ILE A 6 -2.16 -6.55 -5.37
CA ILE A 6 -1.96 -5.89 -4.07
C ILE A 6 -2.80 -4.62 -4.01
N GLN A 7 -2.75 -3.79 -5.06
CA GLN A 7 -3.56 -2.57 -5.12
C GLN A 7 -5.04 -2.87 -5.00
N ARG A 8 -5.52 -3.87 -5.74
CA ARG A 8 -6.93 -4.25 -5.73
C ARG A 8 -7.39 -4.72 -4.36
N ILE A 9 -6.60 -5.59 -3.72
CA ILE A 9 -6.96 -6.14 -2.40
C ILE A 9 -6.97 -5.05 -1.33
N VAL A 10 -5.99 -4.16 -1.33
CA VAL A 10 -5.94 -3.03 -0.40
C VAL A 10 -7.15 -2.11 -0.63
N CYS A 11 -7.43 -1.79 -1.89
CA CYS A 11 -8.56 -0.94 -2.25
C CYS A 11 -9.90 -1.53 -1.84
N GLU A 12 -10.10 -2.83 -2.08
CA GLU A 12 -11.34 -3.51 -1.69
C GLU A 12 -11.53 -3.48 -0.17
N HIS A 13 -10.46 -3.74 0.57
CA HIS A 13 -10.54 -3.74 2.03
C HIS A 13 -10.88 -2.37 2.59
N LEU A 14 -10.34 -1.31 2.02
CA LEU A 14 -10.48 0.06 2.53
C LEU A 14 -11.60 0.87 1.86
N GLY A 15 -12.27 0.30 0.84
CA GLY A 15 -13.34 1.00 0.14
C GLY A 15 -12.85 2.15 -0.73
N ILE A 16 -11.66 2.02 -1.30
CA ILE A 16 -11.03 3.04 -2.16
C ILE A 16 -10.93 2.49 -3.58
N SER A 17 -11.16 3.32 -4.60
CA SER A 17 -10.97 2.88 -5.98
C SER A 17 -9.48 2.84 -6.36
N GLN A 18 -9.09 1.90 -7.21
CA GLN A 18 -7.70 1.83 -7.70
C GLN A 18 -7.33 3.08 -8.49
N GLU A 19 -8.27 3.64 -9.23
CA GLU A 19 -8.06 4.87 -9.99
C GLU A 19 -7.63 6.01 -9.07
N LYS A 20 -8.35 6.20 -7.96
CA LYS A 20 -8.00 7.23 -6.98
C LYS A 20 -6.66 6.95 -6.32
N MET A 21 -6.39 5.69 -6.02
CA MET A 21 -5.13 5.29 -5.42
C MET A 21 -3.93 5.67 -6.30
N ARG A 22 -4.04 5.47 -7.61
CA ARG A 22 -2.97 5.81 -8.57
C ARG A 22 -2.97 7.27 -8.96
N GLY A 23 -4.04 8.00 -8.65
CA GLY A 23 -4.22 9.39 -9.03
C GLY A 23 -3.45 10.36 -8.14
N LYS A 24 -3.77 11.64 -8.31
CA LYS A 24 -3.04 12.74 -7.65
C LYS A 24 -3.73 13.28 -6.40
N THR A 25 -4.87 12.70 -6.03
CA THR A 25 -5.60 13.16 -4.85
C THR A 25 -4.74 13.04 -3.59
N ARG A 26 -4.88 14.02 -2.69
CA ARG A 26 -4.18 14.05 -1.40
C ARG A 26 -5.15 13.84 -0.23
N LYS A 27 -6.35 13.36 -0.50
CA LYS A 27 -7.29 13.02 0.56
C LYS A 27 -6.64 12.00 1.49
N ARG A 28 -6.84 12.18 2.78
CA ARG A 28 -6.16 11.40 3.82
C ARG A 28 -6.40 9.89 3.68
N ASP A 29 -7.65 9.50 3.45
CA ASP A 29 -8.01 8.08 3.32
C ASP A 29 -7.34 7.43 2.09
N VAL A 30 -7.28 8.14 0.96
CA VAL A 30 -6.63 7.64 -0.25
C VAL A 30 -5.12 7.59 -0.08
N THR A 31 -4.53 8.62 0.52
CA THR A 31 -3.09 8.65 0.79
C THR A 31 -2.68 7.50 1.70
N ARG A 32 -3.49 7.21 2.72
CA ARG A 32 -3.24 6.10 3.64
C ARG A 32 -3.32 4.76 2.93
N ALA A 33 -4.33 4.56 2.08
CA ALA A 33 -4.47 3.35 1.27
C ALA A 33 -3.27 3.16 0.34
N ARG A 34 -2.82 4.23 -0.30
CA ARG A 34 -1.66 4.22 -1.19
C ARG A 34 -0.40 3.82 -0.43
N GLN A 35 -0.18 4.38 0.75
CA GLN A 35 0.99 4.05 1.57
C GLN A 35 0.99 2.58 1.99
N ILE A 36 -0.16 2.05 2.39
CA ILE A 36 -0.30 0.63 2.76
C ILE A 36 0.00 -0.26 1.56
N ALA A 37 -0.53 0.09 0.38
CA ALA A 37 -0.28 -0.69 -0.84
C ALA A 37 1.20 -0.66 -1.24
N MET A 38 1.88 0.48 -1.12
CA MET A 38 3.32 0.57 -1.38
C MET A 38 4.11 -0.28 -0.40
N TYR A 39 3.73 -0.25 0.87
CA TYR A 39 4.35 -1.06 1.92
C TYR A 39 4.28 -2.55 1.58
N PHE A 40 3.10 -3.06 1.22
CA PHE A 40 2.93 -4.46 0.87
C PHE A 40 3.60 -4.82 -0.45
N THR A 41 3.63 -3.90 -1.42
CA THR A 41 4.32 -4.14 -2.69
C THR A 41 5.81 -4.35 -2.45
N LYS A 42 6.41 -3.53 -1.59
CA LYS A 42 7.82 -3.70 -1.22
C LYS A 42 8.06 -5.03 -0.52
N LYS A 43 7.13 -5.44 0.35
CA LYS A 43 7.27 -6.65 1.15
C LYS A 43 7.06 -7.93 0.34
N HIS A 44 6.15 -7.93 -0.63
CA HIS A 44 5.72 -9.14 -1.33
C HIS A 44 6.23 -9.29 -2.77
N THR A 45 6.96 -8.31 -3.28
CA THR A 45 7.49 -8.38 -4.66
C THR A 45 8.98 -8.08 -4.69
N GLN A 46 9.59 -8.35 -5.85
CA GLN A 46 11.00 -8.06 -6.09
C GLN A 46 11.22 -6.71 -6.77
N HIS A 47 10.17 -5.91 -6.93
CA HIS A 47 10.29 -4.61 -7.60
C HIS A 47 11.17 -3.66 -6.81
N SER A 48 11.98 -2.88 -7.54
CA SER A 48 12.76 -1.79 -6.95
C SER A 48 11.84 -0.67 -6.45
N LEU A 49 12.36 0.18 -5.59
CA LEU A 49 11.61 1.35 -5.11
C LEU A 49 11.17 2.24 -6.28
N LYS A 50 12.01 2.38 -7.30
CA LYS A 50 11.69 3.15 -8.50
C LYS A 50 10.51 2.53 -9.25
N ASP A 51 10.55 1.21 -9.45
CA ASP A 51 9.48 0.50 -10.14
C ASP A 51 8.17 0.58 -9.37
N ILE A 52 8.23 0.47 -8.06
CA ILE A 52 7.03 0.62 -7.22
C ILE A 52 6.42 2.00 -7.43
N GLY A 53 7.23 3.05 -7.40
CA GLY A 53 6.74 4.41 -7.64
C GLY A 53 6.02 4.55 -8.96
N LEU A 54 6.54 3.91 -10.02
CA LEU A 54 5.92 3.93 -11.35
C LEU A 54 4.52 3.30 -11.34
N HIS A 55 4.34 2.22 -10.59
CA HIS A 55 3.03 1.56 -10.48
C HIS A 55 2.00 2.38 -9.69
N PHE A 56 2.45 3.41 -8.99
CA PHE A 56 1.57 4.26 -8.17
C PHE A 56 1.53 5.70 -8.74
N GLY A 57 1.31 5.81 -10.04
CA GLY A 57 1.11 7.11 -10.69
C GLY A 57 2.39 7.87 -10.98
N GLY A 58 3.51 7.18 -11.11
CA GLY A 58 4.78 7.83 -11.43
C GLY A 58 5.40 8.60 -10.27
N ARG A 59 5.24 8.08 -9.05
CA ARG A 59 5.82 8.70 -7.87
C ARG A 59 7.30 8.35 -7.73
N ASP A 60 8.02 9.26 -7.09
CA ASP A 60 9.45 9.14 -6.85
C ASP A 60 9.74 8.01 -5.86
N HIS A 61 10.92 7.39 -5.97
CA HIS A 61 11.36 6.36 -5.04
C HIS A 61 11.40 6.83 -3.58
N SER A 62 11.73 8.10 -3.35
CA SER A 62 11.72 8.67 -2.00
C SER A 62 10.31 8.68 -1.39
N THR A 63 9.28 8.85 -2.22
CA THR A 63 7.89 8.76 -1.77
C THR A 63 7.56 7.36 -1.28
N VAL A 64 8.08 6.32 -1.95
CA VAL A 64 7.89 4.93 -1.53
C VAL A 64 8.59 4.66 -0.21
N ILE A 65 9.81 5.12 -0.04
CA ILE A 65 10.54 4.99 1.22
C ILE A 65 9.77 5.66 2.36
N HIS A 66 9.30 6.89 2.12
CA HIS A 66 8.53 7.63 3.10
C HIS A 66 7.23 6.89 3.47
N ALA A 67 6.56 6.31 2.48
CA ALA A 67 5.32 5.55 2.70
C ALA A 67 5.58 4.33 3.60
N ASN A 68 6.65 3.58 3.34
CA ASN A 68 7.01 2.42 4.13
C ASN A 68 7.29 2.81 5.59
N ASN A 69 8.06 3.88 5.78
CA ASN A 69 8.37 4.37 7.13
C ASN A 69 7.11 4.86 7.85
N ALA A 70 6.22 5.55 7.14
CA ALA A 70 4.98 6.06 7.73
C ALA A 70 4.09 4.91 8.21
N VAL A 71 3.98 3.83 7.42
CA VAL A 71 3.19 2.66 7.80
C VAL A 71 3.79 1.99 9.03
N GLU A 72 5.10 1.75 9.03
CA GLU A 72 5.79 1.11 10.16
C GLU A 72 5.66 1.92 11.44
N ASP A 73 5.89 3.23 11.36
CA ASP A 73 5.80 4.12 12.52
C ASP A 73 4.38 4.12 13.10
N ARG A 74 3.38 4.17 12.23
CA ARG A 74 2.00 4.20 12.68
C ARG A 74 1.56 2.86 13.26
N MET A 75 2.02 1.75 12.71
CA MET A 75 1.74 0.42 13.27
C MET A 75 2.28 0.29 14.70
N ALA A 76 3.39 0.93 15.00
CA ALA A 76 3.98 0.90 16.34
C ALA A 76 3.13 1.65 17.36
N ASP A 77 2.45 2.72 16.96
CA ASP A 77 1.74 3.63 17.86
C ASP A 77 0.23 3.48 17.87
N ASP A 78 -0.35 2.85 16.85
CA ASP A 78 -1.80 2.82 16.63
C ASP A 78 -2.25 1.37 16.45
N GLU A 79 -2.83 0.81 17.49
CA GLU A 79 -3.28 -0.60 17.49
C GLU A 79 -4.34 -0.85 16.42
N SER A 80 -5.30 0.06 16.27
CA SER A 80 -6.36 -0.06 15.27
C SER A 80 -5.80 -0.08 13.85
N PHE A 81 -4.84 0.77 13.57
CA PHE A 81 -4.15 0.79 12.28
C PHE A 81 -3.38 -0.51 12.04
N ARG A 82 -2.66 -0.98 13.05
CA ARG A 82 -1.91 -2.24 12.98
C ARG A 82 -2.86 -3.40 12.67
N ASP A 83 -4.02 -3.45 13.32
CA ASP A 83 -5.01 -4.50 13.07
C ASP A 83 -5.51 -4.47 11.62
N THR A 84 -5.72 -3.28 11.07
CA THR A 84 -6.13 -3.11 9.68
C THR A 84 -5.05 -3.63 8.72
N VAL A 85 -3.81 -3.25 8.95
CA VAL A 85 -2.68 -3.72 8.11
C VAL A 85 -2.52 -5.23 8.22
N ASP A 86 -2.63 -5.78 9.41
CA ASP A 86 -2.54 -7.24 9.62
C ASP A 86 -3.66 -7.98 8.87
N ALA A 87 -4.88 -7.46 8.91
CA ALA A 87 -6.01 -8.06 8.20
C ALA A 87 -5.78 -8.07 6.69
N ILE A 88 -5.26 -6.98 6.15
CA ILE A 88 -4.90 -6.90 4.72
C ILE A 88 -3.78 -7.89 4.40
N GLY A 89 -2.76 -7.96 5.24
CA GLY A 89 -1.66 -8.90 5.09
C GLY A 89 -2.13 -10.35 5.00
N GLN A 90 -3.08 -10.74 5.84
CA GLN A 90 -3.65 -12.08 5.80
C GLN A 90 -4.39 -12.36 4.49
N LYS A 91 -5.12 -11.37 3.96
CA LYS A 91 -5.79 -11.51 2.67
C LYS A 91 -4.79 -11.70 1.53
N LEU A 92 -3.68 -10.98 1.57
CA LEU A 92 -2.62 -11.10 0.56
C LEU A 92 -1.97 -12.48 0.63
N GLU A 93 -1.70 -12.97 1.81
CA GLU A 93 -1.11 -14.31 1.98
C GLU A 93 -2.03 -15.39 1.43
N ARG A 94 -3.33 -15.32 1.72
CA ARG A 94 -4.30 -16.28 1.20
C ARG A 94 -4.42 -16.23 -0.31
N HIS A 95 -4.36 -15.03 -0.89
CA HIS A 95 -4.43 -14.86 -2.34
C HIS A 95 -3.19 -15.47 -3.03
N GLY A 96 -2.03 -15.40 -2.38
CA GLY A 96 -0.77 -15.93 -2.90
C GLY A 96 -0.65 -17.45 -2.86
N GLN A 97 -1.61 -18.13 -2.26
CA GLN A 97 -1.68 -19.60 -2.23
C GLN A 97 -2.60 -20.12 -3.35
#